data_2e4897bbe597805f97026646e5d7aecd
#
_entry.id   2e4897bbe597805f97026646e5d7aecd
#
_cell.length_a   1.000
_cell.length_b   1.000
_cell.length_c   1.000
_cell.angle_alpha   90.00
_cell.angle_beta   90.00
_cell.angle_gamma   90.00
#
_symmetry.space_group_name_H-M   'P 1'
#
loop_
_entity.id
_entity.type
_entity.pdbx_description
1 polymer ?
#
loop_
_entity_poly.entity_id
_entity_poly.type
_entity_poly.pdbx_seq_one_letter_code
_entity_poly.pdbx_strand_id
1 'polypeptide(L)'
;PPSHVVFILATTEPQKILATIISRCQRFDFSRISITDIVEYLEMVLHQEGVTFEKEALALIAQLAEGGMRDSLSILEQCLAYCGKNLTVQDVNQVYGIISIPNKIEYILKLMRKDMAGMLHDLGKMNESGTDIKRLTYDLIQILKDTIIYKNIQDEKLLFVLNKDYVDMIAPYITAEECFEYIDILTSALTNYRETGDAKIYFELA
;
A
#
# COMPACT_ATOMS: atom_id res chain seq x y z
N PRO A 1 -39.77 -17.79 5.77
CA PRO A 1 -39.48 -18.57 4.57
C PRO A 1 -40.08 -19.96 4.72
N PRO A 2 -40.42 -20.67 3.60
CA PRO A 2 -40.80 -22.07 3.67
C PRO A 2 -39.72 -22.90 4.33
N SER A 3 -40.06 -24.03 4.97
CA SER A 3 -39.13 -24.86 5.77
C SER A 3 -37.93 -25.42 4.99
N HIS A 4 -38.02 -25.44 3.66
CA HIS A 4 -36.97 -25.92 2.76
C HIS A 4 -36.12 -24.79 2.13
N VAL A 5 -36.31 -23.52 2.55
CA VAL A 5 -35.61 -22.36 2.00
C VAL A 5 -34.74 -21.72 3.09
N VAL A 6 -33.45 -21.55 2.79
CA VAL A 6 -32.48 -20.82 3.63
C VAL A 6 -32.06 -19.56 2.89
N PHE A 7 -32.13 -18.42 3.56
CA PHE A 7 -31.60 -17.15 3.04
C PHE A 7 -30.20 -16.89 3.62
N ILE A 8 -29.25 -16.65 2.74
CA ILE A 8 -27.90 -16.23 3.13
C ILE A 8 -27.73 -14.79 2.62
N LEU A 9 -27.51 -13.87 3.55
CA LEU A 9 -27.26 -12.46 3.25
C LEU A 9 -25.78 -12.18 3.55
N ALA A 10 -25.04 -11.69 2.55
CA ALA A 10 -23.64 -11.29 2.72
C ALA A 10 -23.48 -9.82 2.35
N THR A 11 -22.90 -9.03 3.24
CA THR A 11 -22.68 -7.59 3.04
C THR A 11 -21.49 -7.10 3.83
N THR A 12 -20.81 -6.10 3.31
CA THR A 12 -19.78 -5.32 4.03
C THR A 12 -20.40 -4.17 4.85
N GLU A 13 -21.70 -3.90 4.70
CA GLU A 13 -22.40 -2.79 5.34
C GLU A 13 -23.65 -3.28 6.11
N PRO A 14 -23.45 -4.01 7.22
CA PRO A 14 -24.56 -4.58 8.01
C PRO A 14 -25.53 -3.50 8.54
N GLN A 15 -25.05 -2.29 8.74
CA GLN A 15 -25.86 -1.15 9.21
C GLN A 15 -26.93 -0.70 8.19
N LYS A 16 -26.80 -1.05 6.90
CA LYS A 16 -27.79 -0.77 5.86
C LYS A 16 -28.93 -1.79 5.80
N ILE A 17 -28.78 -2.92 6.50
CA ILE A 17 -29.85 -3.94 6.55
C ILE A 17 -30.87 -3.55 7.60
N LEU A 18 -32.15 -3.68 7.24
CA LEU A 18 -33.25 -3.37 8.16
C LEU A 18 -33.20 -4.23 9.44
N ALA A 19 -33.40 -3.61 10.59
CA ALA A 19 -33.39 -4.29 11.88
C ALA A 19 -34.40 -5.46 11.96
N THR A 20 -35.51 -5.36 11.24
CA THR A 20 -36.52 -6.41 11.13
C THR A 20 -36.01 -7.69 10.42
N ILE A 21 -35.03 -7.56 9.56
CA ILE A 21 -34.36 -8.69 8.88
C ILE A 21 -33.27 -9.24 9.82
N ILE A 22 -32.40 -8.38 10.36
CA ILE A 22 -31.30 -8.79 11.26
C ILE A 22 -31.84 -9.56 12.45
N SER A 23 -32.97 -9.14 13.06
CA SER A 23 -33.57 -9.81 14.22
C SER A 23 -34.08 -11.26 13.94
N ARG A 24 -34.14 -11.67 12.67
CA ARG A 24 -34.56 -13.01 12.25
C ARG A 24 -33.44 -13.84 11.60
N CYS A 25 -32.22 -13.29 11.59
CA CYS A 25 -31.04 -13.94 11.03
C CYS A 25 -30.04 -14.27 12.13
N GLN A 26 -29.31 -15.37 11.96
CA GLN A 26 -28.09 -15.59 12.70
C GLN A 26 -26.99 -14.75 12.04
N ARG A 27 -26.29 -13.91 12.83
CA ARG A 27 -25.24 -13.05 12.33
C ARG A 27 -23.88 -13.69 12.58
N PHE A 28 -23.02 -13.64 11.55
CA PHE A 28 -21.62 -14.02 11.59
C PHE A 28 -20.78 -12.83 11.13
N ASP A 29 -19.91 -12.33 11.98
CA ASP A 29 -19.00 -11.26 11.64
C ASP A 29 -17.64 -11.84 11.22
N PHE A 30 -17.19 -11.51 10.02
CA PHE A 30 -15.89 -11.91 9.49
C PHE A 30 -14.93 -10.73 9.55
N SER A 31 -13.75 -10.96 10.11
CA SER A 31 -12.66 -10.00 10.13
C SER A 31 -11.71 -10.20 8.95
N ARG A 32 -10.87 -9.20 8.68
CA ARG A 32 -9.75 -9.33 7.74
C ARG A 32 -8.79 -10.41 8.24
N ILE A 33 -8.23 -11.18 7.31
CA ILE A 33 -7.21 -12.19 7.61
C ILE A 33 -5.90 -11.46 7.93
N SER A 34 -5.14 -11.99 8.90
CA SER A 34 -3.85 -11.38 9.25
C SER A 34 -2.83 -11.55 8.12
N ILE A 35 -1.87 -10.63 8.04
CA ILE A 35 -0.75 -10.75 7.07
C ILE A 35 -0.01 -12.08 7.28
N THR A 36 0.22 -12.48 8.52
CA THR A 36 0.90 -13.73 8.85
C THR A 36 0.17 -14.94 8.27
N ASP A 37 -1.15 -15.04 8.51
CA ASP A 37 -1.94 -16.18 8.03
C ASP A 37 -2.00 -16.22 6.48
N ILE A 38 -2.06 -15.03 5.83
CA ILE A 38 -2.00 -14.95 4.37
C ILE A 38 -0.65 -15.45 3.86
N VAL A 39 0.47 -14.99 4.46
CA VAL A 39 1.81 -15.40 4.08
C VAL A 39 1.98 -16.92 4.22
N GLU A 40 1.59 -17.50 5.36
CA GLU A 40 1.66 -18.95 5.59
C GLU A 40 0.87 -19.73 4.53
N TYR A 41 -0.30 -19.25 4.16
CA TYR A 41 -1.11 -19.90 3.13
C TYR A 41 -0.47 -19.80 1.75
N LEU A 42 0.06 -18.63 1.37
CA LEU A 42 0.77 -18.43 0.11
C LEU A 42 2.04 -19.28 0.03
N GLU A 43 2.81 -19.40 1.12
CA GLU A 43 3.97 -20.31 1.21
C GLU A 43 3.56 -21.76 0.91
N MET A 44 2.47 -22.23 1.52
CA MET A 44 1.96 -23.58 1.28
C MET A 44 1.60 -23.80 -0.19
N VAL A 45 0.91 -22.86 -0.82
CA VAL A 45 0.55 -22.95 -2.24
C VAL A 45 1.78 -23.00 -3.13
N LEU A 46 2.75 -22.12 -2.92
CA LEU A 46 3.96 -22.05 -3.73
C LEU A 46 4.86 -23.30 -3.60
N HIS A 47 4.91 -23.87 -2.40
CA HIS A 47 5.60 -25.15 -2.20
C HIS A 47 4.96 -26.30 -3.01
N GLN A 48 3.62 -26.34 -3.06
CA GLN A 48 2.89 -27.34 -3.87
C GLN A 48 3.10 -27.15 -5.37
N GLU A 49 3.19 -25.90 -5.83
CA GLU A 49 3.45 -25.54 -7.24
C GLU A 49 4.94 -25.64 -7.62
N GLY A 50 5.85 -25.89 -6.67
CA GLY A 50 7.29 -25.99 -6.90
C GLY A 50 7.93 -24.67 -7.35
N VAL A 51 7.43 -23.54 -6.82
CA VAL A 51 7.92 -22.18 -7.07
C VAL A 51 8.84 -21.75 -5.94
N THR A 52 9.98 -21.14 -6.29
CA THR A 52 10.88 -20.50 -5.34
C THR A 52 10.43 -19.04 -5.10
N PHE A 53 10.62 -18.52 -3.89
CA PHE A 53 10.14 -17.21 -3.53
C PHE A 53 10.96 -16.55 -2.42
N GLU A 54 10.93 -15.22 -2.39
CA GLU A 54 11.36 -14.40 -1.24
C GLU A 54 10.19 -14.22 -0.27
N LYS A 55 10.43 -14.39 1.04
CA LYS A 55 9.37 -14.20 2.06
C LYS A 55 8.82 -12.78 2.07
N GLU A 56 9.68 -11.83 1.81
CA GLU A 56 9.35 -10.41 1.70
C GLU A 56 8.38 -10.14 0.53
N ALA A 57 8.48 -10.89 -0.56
CA ALA A 57 7.53 -10.82 -1.67
C ALA A 57 6.12 -11.25 -1.24
N LEU A 58 6.02 -12.33 -0.45
CA LEU A 58 4.73 -12.80 0.07
C LEU A 58 4.14 -11.81 1.08
N ALA A 59 4.97 -11.23 1.95
CA ALA A 59 4.54 -10.20 2.87
C ALA A 59 3.99 -8.97 2.13
N LEU A 60 4.64 -8.56 1.03
CA LEU A 60 4.17 -7.48 0.19
C LEU A 60 2.83 -7.80 -0.48
N ILE A 61 2.66 -9.01 -1.03
CA ILE A 61 1.38 -9.48 -1.58
C ILE A 61 0.28 -9.46 -0.53
N ALA A 62 0.56 -9.95 0.69
CA ALA A 62 -0.40 -9.96 1.79
C ALA A 62 -0.82 -8.54 2.21
N GLN A 63 0.11 -7.58 2.20
CA GLN A 63 -0.18 -6.16 2.44
C GLN A 63 -1.08 -5.57 1.35
N LEU A 64 -0.80 -5.87 0.07
CA LEU A 64 -1.60 -5.41 -1.07
C LEU A 64 -3.03 -5.95 -1.04
N ALA A 65 -3.20 -7.17 -0.55
CA ALA A 65 -4.51 -7.84 -0.47
C ALA A 65 -5.40 -7.32 0.68
N GLU A 66 -4.88 -6.48 1.58
CA GLU A 66 -5.62 -5.85 2.68
C GLU A 66 -6.48 -6.82 3.52
N GLY A 67 -6.01 -8.06 3.69
CA GLY A 67 -6.70 -9.10 4.46
C GLY A 67 -7.71 -9.93 3.66
N GLY A 68 -7.72 -9.81 2.33
CA GLY A 68 -8.53 -10.61 1.41
C GLY A 68 -7.74 -11.82 0.86
N MET A 69 -8.11 -13.05 1.21
CA MET A 69 -7.43 -14.25 0.68
C MET A 69 -7.60 -14.38 -0.84
N ARG A 70 -8.80 -14.10 -1.37
CA ARG A 70 -9.02 -14.14 -2.82
C ARG A 70 -8.13 -13.14 -3.55
N ASP A 71 -8.02 -11.93 -3.01
CA ASP A 71 -7.21 -10.88 -3.61
C ASP A 71 -5.73 -11.24 -3.55
N SER A 72 -5.24 -11.84 -2.44
CA SER A 72 -3.85 -12.28 -2.34
C SER A 72 -3.49 -13.37 -3.34
N LEU A 73 -4.39 -14.32 -3.59
CA LEU A 73 -4.19 -15.35 -4.62
C LEU A 73 -4.22 -14.76 -6.03
N SER A 74 -5.11 -13.81 -6.29
CA SER A 74 -5.18 -13.13 -7.60
C SER A 74 -3.91 -12.30 -7.87
N ILE A 75 -3.38 -11.62 -6.84
CA ILE A 75 -2.12 -10.89 -6.91
C ILE A 75 -0.96 -11.86 -7.17
N LEU A 76 -0.91 -12.97 -6.42
CA LEU A 76 0.11 -14.00 -6.60
C LEU A 76 0.10 -14.56 -8.02
N GLU A 77 -1.07 -14.91 -8.54
CA GLU A 77 -1.24 -15.46 -9.90
C GLU A 77 -0.71 -14.48 -10.97
N GLN A 78 -1.01 -13.20 -10.84
CA GLN A 78 -0.50 -12.16 -11.75
C GLN A 78 1.03 -12.06 -11.68
N CYS A 79 1.61 -12.08 -10.48
CA CYS A 79 3.07 -12.07 -10.31
C CYS A 79 3.71 -13.30 -10.92
N LEU A 80 3.16 -14.51 -10.71
CA LEU A 80 3.67 -15.74 -11.27
C LEU A 80 3.57 -15.79 -12.80
N ALA A 81 2.53 -15.21 -13.38
CA ALA A 81 2.40 -15.06 -14.82
C ALA A 81 3.53 -14.18 -15.41
N TYR A 82 4.06 -13.24 -14.63
CA TYR A 82 5.17 -12.37 -15.01
C TYR A 82 6.54 -13.03 -14.78
N CYS A 83 6.82 -13.52 -13.56
CA CYS A 83 8.14 -14.01 -13.16
C CYS A 83 8.36 -15.52 -13.39
N GLY A 84 7.31 -16.30 -13.63
CA GLY A 84 7.38 -17.75 -13.81
C GLY A 84 7.60 -18.48 -12.48
N LYS A 85 8.78 -19.10 -12.27
CA LYS A 85 9.03 -20.01 -11.15
C LYS A 85 9.90 -19.42 -10.02
N ASN A 86 10.24 -18.16 -10.08
CA ASN A 86 11.04 -17.51 -9.04
C ASN A 86 10.44 -16.13 -8.71
N LEU A 87 9.73 -16.05 -7.61
CA LEU A 87 9.04 -14.83 -7.18
C LEU A 87 9.94 -14.00 -6.28
N THR A 88 10.24 -12.77 -6.70
CA THR A 88 11.03 -11.80 -5.96
C THR A 88 10.20 -10.56 -5.58
N VAL A 89 10.67 -9.77 -4.61
CA VAL A 89 10.07 -8.46 -4.27
C VAL A 89 10.05 -7.53 -5.49
N GLN A 90 11.09 -7.62 -6.33
CA GLN A 90 11.18 -6.79 -7.54
C GLN A 90 10.07 -7.11 -8.54
N ASP A 91 9.71 -8.39 -8.69
CA ASP A 91 8.63 -8.80 -9.59
C ASP A 91 7.28 -8.24 -9.13
N VAL A 92 6.99 -8.34 -7.82
CA VAL A 92 5.76 -7.76 -7.25
C VAL A 92 5.73 -6.24 -7.46
N ASN A 93 6.84 -5.56 -7.18
CA ASN A 93 6.96 -4.13 -7.41
C ASN A 93 6.73 -3.74 -8.87
N GLN A 94 7.29 -4.51 -9.80
CA GLN A 94 7.15 -4.28 -11.24
C GLN A 94 5.71 -4.47 -11.72
N VAL A 95 5.07 -5.57 -11.32
CA VAL A 95 3.68 -5.88 -11.72
C VAL A 95 2.68 -4.85 -11.20
N TYR A 96 2.90 -4.34 -9.97
CA TYR A 96 2.00 -3.40 -9.30
C TYR A 96 2.46 -1.94 -9.35
N GLY A 97 3.51 -1.63 -10.10
CA GLY A 97 4.02 -0.26 -10.24
C GLY A 97 4.43 0.36 -8.89
N ILE A 98 4.95 -0.46 -7.97
CA ILE A 98 5.33 -0.02 -6.62
C ILE A 98 6.77 0.43 -6.63
N ILE A 99 7.01 1.63 -6.14
CA ILE A 99 8.36 2.17 -5.97
C ILE A 99 8.96 1.64 -4.68
N SER A 100 10.22 1.19 -4.74
CA SER A 100 10.95 0.74 -3.56
C SER A 100 11.17 1.88 -2.54
N ILE A 101 11.29 1.54 -1.25
CA ILE A 101 11.55 2.53 -0.20
C ILE A 101 12.80 3.37 -0.49
N PRO A 102 13.96 2.80 -0.89
CA PRO A 102 15.13 3.59 -1.25
C PRO A 102 14.86 4.64 -2.33
N ASN A 103 14.11 4.29 -3.37
CA ASN A 103 13.78 5.23 -4.45
C ASN A 103 12.83 6.35 -3.98
N LYS A 104 11.89 6.05 -3.09
CA LYS A 104 11.03 7.06 -2.46
C LYS A 104 11.82 8.03 -1.59
N ILE A 105 12.80 7.51 -0.84
CA ILE A 105 13.72 8.33 -0.03
C ILE A 105 14.56 9.24 -0.93
N GLU A 106 15.13 8.71 -2.00
CA GLU A 106 15.88 9.52 -2.97
C GLU A 106 15.02 10.64 -3.56
N TYR A 107 13.75 10.35 -3.86
CA TYR A 107 12.79 11.34 -4.35
C TYR A 107 12.55 12.46 -3.32
N ILE A 108 12.36 12.12 -2.04
CA ILE A 108 12.25 13.11 -0.94
C ILE A 108 13.54 13.92 -0.80
N LEU A 109 14.71 13.28 -0.87
CA LEU A 109 15.98 13.99 -0.79
C LEU A 109 16.20 14.96 -1.95
N LYS A 110 15.70 14.66 -3.17
CA LYS A 110 15.68 15.61 -4.28
C LYS A 110 14.78 16.81 -3.97
N LEU A 111 13.61 16.58 -3.36
CA LEU A 111 12.73 17.66 -2.90
C LEU A 111 13.47 18.58 -1.90
N MET A 112 14.15 18.01 -0.90
CA MET A 112 14.91 18.79 0.07
C MET A 112 16.05 19.61 -0.57
N ARG A 113 16.66 19.08 -1.62
CA ARG A 113 17.71 19.77 -2.40
C ARG A 113 17.14 20.76 -3.42
N LYS A 114 15.82 20.86 -3.54
CA LYS A 114 15.12 21.69 -4.53
C LYS A 114 15.49 21.34 -5.97
N ASP A 115 15.82 20.07 -6.23
CA ASP A 115 16.11 19.55 -7.57
C ASP A 115 14.82 19.23 -8.32
N MET A 116 14.08 20.29 -8.69
CA MET A 116 12.80 20.15 -9.39
C MET A 116 12.95 19.46 -10.75
N ALA A 117 14.05 19.72 -11.47
CA ALA A 117 14.30 19.12 -12.78
C ALA A 117 14.49 17.59 -12.65
N GLY A 118 15.27 17.15 -11.67
CA GLY A 118 15.46 15.72 -11.36
C GLY A 118 14.17 15.04 -10.92
N MET A 119 13.35 15.72 -10.12
CA MET A 119 12.06 15.19 -9.66
C MET A 119 11.07 14.99 -10.81
N LEU A 120 10.91 15.98 -11.70
CA LEU A 120 10.03 15.89 -12.87
C LEU A 120 10.51 14.82 -13.86
N HIS A 121 11.81 14.68 -14.04
CA HIS A 121 12.38 13.62 -14.88
C HIS A 121 12.07 12.23 -14.32
N ASP A 122 12.27 12.02 -13.00
CA ASP A 122 11.95 10.74 -12.36
C ASP A 122 10.45 10.44 -12.41
N LEU A 123 9.61 11.43 -12.16
CA LEU A 123 8.16 11.29 -12.28
C LEU A 123 7.72 10.89 -13.69
N GLY A 124 8.37 11.45 -14.72
CA GLY A 124 8.16 11.05 -16.11
C GLY A 124 8.44 9.56 -16.31
N LYS A 125 9.60 9.08 -15.87
CA LYS A 125 9.98 7.66 -15.95
C LYS A 125 9.03 6.76 -15.16
N MET A 126 8.65 7.16 -13.96
CA MET A 126 7.70 6.43 -13.12
C MET A 126 6.35 6.28 -13.82
N ASN A 127 5.85 7.35 -14.44
CA ASN A 127 4.61 7.31 -15.19
C ASN A 127 4.69 6.42 -16.43
N GLU A 128 5.79 6.46 -17.18
CA GLU A 128 6.04 5.59 -18.33
C GLU A 128 6.13 4.10 -17.94
N SER A 129 6.65 3.80 -16.74
CA SER A 129 6.71 2.44 -16.19
C SER A 129 5.40 1.95 -15.56
N GLY A 130 4.32 2.75 -15.61
CA GLY A 130 3.02 2.38 -15.07
C GLY A 130 2.91 2.49 -13.55
N THR A 131 3.75 3.31 -12.93
CA THR A 131 3.70 3.54 -11.47
C THR A 131 2.37 4.15 -11.06
N ASP A 132 1.77 3.62 -10.00
CA ASP A 132 0.60 4.21 -9.36
C ASP A 132 0.99 5.49 -8.58
N ILE A 133 0.81 6.64 -9.22
CA ILE A 133 1.12 7.96 -8.64
C ILE A 133 0.29 8.24 -7.37
N LYS A 134 -0.95 7.77 -7.32
CA LYS A 134 -1.79 7.95 -6.14
C LYS A 134 -1.22 7.18 -4.94
N ARG A 135 -0.79 5.95 -5.17
CA ARG A 135 -0.12 5.14 -4.15
C ARG A 135 1.21 5.76 -3.74
N LEU A 136 2.01 6.24 -4.71
CA LEU A 136 3.26 6.94 -4.41
C LEU A 136 3.00 8.14 -3.48
N THR A 137 1.99 8.97 -3.79
CA THR A 137 1.63 10.13 -2.96
C THR A 137 1.30 9.70 -1.52
N TYR A 138 0.49 8.65 -1.36
CA TYR A 138 0.16 8.10 -0.05
C TYR A 138 1.41 7.60 0.71
N ASP A 139 2.29 6.88 0.02
CA ASP A 139 3.52 6.35 0.61
C ASP A 139 4.46 7.47 1.07
N LEU A 140 4.58 8.57 0.30
CA LEU A 140 5.37 9.74 0.69
C LEU A 140 4.80 10.42 1.95
N ILE A 141 3.47 10.53 2.07
CA ILE A 141 2.82 11.03 3.29
C ILE A 141 3.17 10.14 4.50
N GLN A 142 3.15 8.82 4.34
CA GLN A 142 3.52 7.92 5.44
C GLN A 142 5.00 8.06 5.85
N ILE A 143 5.89 8.22 4.88
CA ILE A 143 7.33 8.47 5.13
C ILE A 143 7.53 9.78 5.90
N LEU A 144 6.88 10.86 5.48
CA LEU A 144 6.95 12.15 6.19
C LEU A 144 6.37 12.06 7.60
N LYS A 145 5.25 11.35 7.78
CA LYS A 145 4.67 11.09 9.10
C LYS A 145 5.63 10.33 10.02
N ASP A 146 6.26 9.25 9.53
CA ASP A 146 7.25 8.50 10.29
C ASP A 146 8.44 9.38 10.68
N THR A 147 8.88 10.27 9.77
CA THR A 147 9.94 11.25 10.04
C THR A 147 9.56 12.20 11.17
N ILE A 148 8.33 12.72 11.21
CA ILE A 148 7.82 13.56 12.32
C ILE A 148 7.83 12.78 13.63
N ILE A 149 7.29 11.55 13.64
CA ILE A 149 7.22 10.72 14.83
C ILE A 149 8.62 10.50 15.40
N TYR A 150 9.57 10.11 14.55
CA TYR A 150 10.95 9.84 14.98
C TYR A 150 11.66 11.08 15.49
N LYS A 151 11.47 12.25 14.86
CA LYS A 151 12.06 13.53 15.34
C LYS A 151 11.59 13.92 16.73
N ASN A 152 10.34 13.59 17.08
CA ASN A 152 9.76 13.99 18.36
C ASN A 152 9.92 12.94 19.46
N ILE A 153 9.87 11.65 19.13
CA ILE A 153 9.79 10.57 20.11
C ILE A 153 11.06 9.70 20.13
N GLN A 154 11.76 9.59 18.99
CA GLN A 154 12.98 8.78 18.82
C GLN A 154 12.79 7.27 19.16
N ASP A 155 11.55 6.75 19.01
CA ASP A 155 11.24 5.34 19.19
C ASP A 155 10.94 4.71 17.83
N GLU A 156 11.83 3.84 17.35
CA GLU A 156 11.68 3.15 16.08
C GLU A 156 10.51 2.16 16.03
N LYS A 157 10.00 1.72 17.18
CA LYS A 157 8.83 0.83 17.27
C LYS A 157 7.53 1.50 16.85
N LEU A 158 7.51 2.83 16.80
CA LEU A 158 6.37 3.63 16.38
C LEU A 158 6.39 3.95 14.87
N LEU A 159 7.45 3.59 14.18
CA LEU A 159 7.57 3.77 12.74
C LEU A 159 6.70 2.73 12.02
N PHE A 160 5.98 3.16 11.00
CA PHE A 160 5.04 2.31 10.26
C PHE A 160 5.64 1.76 8.95
N VAL A 161 6.40 2.59 8.22
CA VAL A 161 6.96 2.28 6.90
C VAL A 161 8.48 2.25 6.92
N LEU A 162 9.09 3.17 7.68
CA LEU A 162 10.55 3.32 7.74
C LEU A 162 11.16 2.49 8.87
N ASN A 163 12.40 2.06 8.66
CA ASN A 163 13.28 1.66 9.74
C ASN A 163 14.20 2.84 10.14
N LYS A 164 15.00 2.64 11.20
CA LYS A 164 15.90 3.66 11.71
C LYS A 164 16.88 4.17 10.65
N ASP A 165 17.49 3.26 9.87
CA ASP A 165 18.50 3.63 8.89
C ASP A 165 17.94 4.58 7.83
N TYR A 166 16.73 4.33 7.39
CA TYR A 166 16.06 5.16 6.38
C TYR A 166 15.59 6.51 6.94
N VAL A 167 15.06 6.55 8.16
CA VAL A 167 14.63 7.82 8.74
C VAL A 167 15.81 8.72 9.06
N ASP A 168 16.95 8.15 9.48
CA ASP A 168 18.20 8.90 9.73
C ASP A 168 18.78 9.54 8.45
N MET A 169 18.43 9.01 7.26
CA MET A 169 18.80 9.62 5.97
C MET A 169 17.99 10.89 5.65
N ILE A 170 16.77 11.01 6.15
CA ILE A 170 15.86 12.12 5.83
C ILE A 170 15.82 13.16 6.95
N ALA A 171 15.71 12.71 8.19
CA ALA A 171 15.49 13.56 9.36
C ALA A 171 16.44 14.76 9.51
N PRO A 172 17.75 14.69 9.14
CA PRO A 172 18.64 15.84 9.21
C PRO A 172 18.31 16.97 8.23
N TYR A 173 17.60 16.69 7.14
CA TYR A 173 17.40 17.62 6.04
C TYR A 173 16.03 18.29 6.02
N ILE A 174 15.11 17.91 6.91
CA ILE A 174 13.75 18.42 6.95
C ILE A 174 13.31 18.71 8.38
N THR A 175 12.60 19.80 8.61
CA THR A 175 11.99 20.14 9.90
C THR A 175 10.64 19.45 10.07
N ALA A 176 10.11 19.42 11.31
CA ALA A 176 8.77 18.87 11.55
C ALA A 176 7.68 19.74 10.88
N GLU A 177 7.87 21.06 10.90
CA GLU A 177 6.99 22.03 10.27
C GLU A 177 6.92 21.82 8.75
N GLU A 178 8.08 21.68 8.08
CA GLU A 178 8.13 21.37 6.65
C GLU A 178 7.46 20.03 6.32
N CYS A 179 7.63 19.01 7.16
CA CYS A 179 6.92 17.74 6.98
C CYS A 179 5.39 17.93 7.02
N PHE A 180 4.86 18.75 7.95
CA PHE A 180 3.42 19.05 8.01
C PHE A 180 2.95 19.77 6.75
N GLU A 181 3.70 20.79 6.29
CA GLU A 181 3.37 21.52 5.06
C GLU A 181 3.30 20.58 3.83
N TYR A 182 4.30 19.72 3.66
CA TYR A 182 4.29 18.75 2.56
C TYR A 182 3.15 17.72 2.68
N ILE A 183 2.83 17.26 3.89
CA ILE A 183 1.69 16.36 4.12
C ILE A 183 0.38 17.03 3.71
N ASP A 184 0.17 18.29 4.05
CA ASP A 184 -1.03 19.04 3.69
C ASP A 184 -1.16 19.23 2.17
N ILE A 185 -0.07 19.57 1.49
CA ILE A 185 -0.02 19.69 0.03
C ILE A 185 -0.35 18.35 -0.64
N LEU A 186 0.33 17.28 -0.24
CA LEU A 186 0.11 15.94 -0.80
C LEU A 186 -1.30 15.39 -0.50
N THR A 187 -1.86 15.68 0.67
CA THR A 187 -3.23 15.30 1.03
C THR A 187 -4.25 16.05 0.16
N SER A 188 -4.01 17.32 -0.11
CA SER A 188 -4.83 18.11 -1.03
C SER A 188 -4.77 17.54 -2.45
N ALA A 189 -3.59 17.14 -2.93
CA ALA A 189 -3.43 16.48 -4.22
C ALA A 189 -4.23 15.15 -4.28
N LEU A 190 -4.16 14.31 -3.23
CA LEU A 190 -4.94 13.06 -3.13
C LEU A 190 -6.45 13.27 -3.23
N THR A 191 -6.95 14.38 -2.67
CA THR A 191 -8.38 14.73 -2.75
C THR A 191 -8.76 15.05 -4.19
N ASN A 192 -7.93 15.84 -4.89
CA ASN A 192 -8.16 16.26 -6.26
C ASN A 192 -8.09 15.12 -7.28
N TYR A 193 -7.31 14.04 -7.00
CA TYR A 193 -7.25 12.85 -7.87
C TYR A 193 -8.62 12.18 -8.08
N ARG A 194 -9.54 12.33 -7.12
CA ARG A 194 -10.89 11.75 -7.22
C ARG A 194 -11.78 12.48 -8.22
N GLU A 195 -11.53 13.77 -8.43
CA GLU A 195 -12.39 14.63 -9.23
C GLU A 195 -12.00 14.62 -10.72
N THR A 196 -10.74 14.45 -11.04
CA THR A 196 -10.22 14.69 -12.40
C THR A 196 -9.67 13.48 -13.11
N GLY A 197 -9.33 12.41 -12.38
CA GLY A 197 -8.78 11.17 -12.94
C GLY A 197 -7.30 11.23 -13.36
N ASP A 198 -6.66 12.41 -13.38
CA ASP A 198 -5.23 12.56 -13.72
C ASP A 198 -4.39 12.89 -12.49
N ALA A 199 -3.89 11.84 -11.84
CA ALA A 199 -3.08 11.95 -10.64
C ALA A 199 -1.72 12.62 -10.90
N LYS A 200 -1.15 12.47 -12.11
CA LYS A 200 0.16 13.00 -12.45
C LYS A 200 0.19 14.52 -12.39
N ILE A 201 -0.80 15.19 -13.00
CA ILE A 201 -0.86 16.66 -13.06
C ILE A 201 -0.90 17.26 -11.65
N TYR A 202 -1.75 16.71 -10.77
CA TYR A 202 -1.85 17.22 -9.39
C TYR A 202 -0.64 16.91 -8.54
N PHE A 203 0.07 15.82 -8.83
CA PHE A 203 1.33 15.51 -8.17
C PHE A 203 2.47 16.45 -8.63
N GLU A 204 2.50 16.83 -9.91
CA GLU A 204 3.46 17.80 -10.44
C GLU A 204 3.26 19.22 -9.87
N LEU A 205 2.02 19.55 -9.51
CA LEU A 205 1.67 20.86 -8.95
C LEU A 205 1.85 20.94 -7.42
N ALA A 206 1.90 19.77 -6.74
CA ALA A 206 2.10 19.66 -5.30
C ALA A 206 3.58 19.78 -4.93
#